data_05857edf66ebbf53190c0296602d90b5
#
_entry.id   05857edf66ebbf53190c0296602d90b5
#
_cell.length_a   1.000
_cell.length_b   1.000
_cell.length_c   1.000
_cell.angle_alpha   90.00
_cell.angle_beta   90.00
_cell.angle_gamma   90.00
#
_symmetry.space_group_name_H-M   'P 1'
#
loop_
_entity.id
_entity.type
_entity.pdbx_description
1 polymer ?
#
loop_
_entity_poly.entity_id
_entity_poly.type
_entity_poly.pdbx_seq_one_letter_code
_entity_poly.pdbx_strand_id
1 'polypeptide(L)'
;MTEQNGIWSAEVDLQEGLYCYKFIVDGEYIFDPMNPERSYCGDIENSLVRVRDHTRPHFSAELVAQSLVVSYHPGSSGAAFSGTPSAITGAVWDAQQGTWTYDVSGLEDGKHSLKIDGFDVDGNPAYDLLVPFWTGPSADFVWQDALIYMVMTDRFVNGNTSNDEPMVGAAQGADWQGGDFAGVTQMIESGYFDDLGVGALWLSPFNTAANGTGKAADGVHDVSAFHGYWPTEPRGIEPKLGTAEELHALVEAAHDHDIRVMMDFVVNHVHEQHTYYEDNPEWFNAGCICGSANCDWTEHRLDCQFTSYMPDVNWKIRDASEQFIDDALWWLETYDLDGLRVDAVKHVEDLATRNLVAQV
;
A
#
# COMPACT_ATOMS: atom_id res chain seq x y z
N MET A 1 28.16 6.74 -22.95
CA MET A 1 27.05 7.70 -23.10
C MET A 1 27.33 8.61 -24.28
N THR A 2 26.33 8.97 -25.04
CA THR A 2 26.38 9.91 -26.15
C THR A 2 25.64 11.18 -25.79
N GLU A 3 26.18 12.35 -26.15
CA GLU A 3 25.53 13.64 -25.91
C GLU A 3 24.82 14.10 -27.19
N GLN A 4 23.54 14.52 -27.05
CA GLN A 4 22.77 15.14 -28.11
C GLN A 4 21.87 16.24 -27.53
N ASN A 5 22.07 17.48 -27.94
CA ASN A 5 21.29 18.66 -27.48
C ASN A 5 21.33 18.87 -25.98
N GLY A 6 22.46 18.62 -25.32
CA GLY A 6 22.61 18.75 -23.87
C GLY A 6 22.08 17.56 -23.05
N ILE A 7 21.55 16.53 -23.71
CA ILE A 7 21.08 15.30 -23.08
C ILE A 7 22.12 14.20 -23.29
N TRP A 8 22.54 13.58 -22.21
CA TRP A 8 23.41 12.42 -22.21
C TRP A 8 22.59 11.14 -22.15
N SER A 9 22.77 10.23 -23.10
CA SER A 9 22.08 8.95 -23.16
C SER A 9 23.03 7.77 -23.25
N ALA A 10 22.60 6.65 -22.68
CA ALA A 10 23.24 5.34 -22.83
C ALA A 10 22.16 4.28 -22.91
N GLU A 11 22.35 3.30 -23.77
CA GLU A 11 21.53 2.11 -23.84
C GLU A 11 22.29 0.96 -23.18
N VAL A 12 21.61 0.19 -22.37
CA VAL A 12 22.14 -0.99 -21.69
C VAL A 12 21.13 -2.12 -21.83
N ASP A 13 21.58 -3.23 -22.43
CA ASP A 13 20.74 -4.43 -22.54
C ASP A 13 20.71 -5.14 -21.19
N LEU A 14 19.54 -5.19 -20.59
CA LEU A 14 19.29 -5.85 -19.31
C LEU A 14 18.23 -6.95 -19.47
N GLN A 15 18.41 -8.06 -18.78
CA GLN A 15 17.38 -9.08 -18.65
C GLN A 15 16.32 -8.61 -17.63
N GLU A 16 15.21 -9.33 -17.53
CA GLU A 16 14.25 -9.13 -16.45
C GLU A 16 14.93 -9.17 -15.07
N GLY A 17 14.60 -8.22 -14.19
CA GLY A 17 15.17 -8.13 -12.86
C GLY A 17 15.27 -6.70 -12.30
N LEU A 18 15.88 -6.62 -11.14
CA LEU A 18 16.09 -5.37 -10.39
C LEU A 18 17.57 -4.98 -10.41
N TYR A 19 17.88 -3.80 -10.90
CA TYR A 19 19.24 -3.34 -11.08
C TYR A 19 19.50 -2.02 -10.36
N CYS A 20 20.58 -2.00 -9.59
CA CYS A 20 21.07 -0.78 -8.96
C CYS A 20 21.93 0.03 -9.92
N TYR A 21 21.80 1.35 -9.91
CA TYR A 21 22.65 2.24 -10.69
C TYR A 21 22.84 3.59 -10.02
N LYS A 22 23.87 4.30 -10.44
CA LYS A 22 24.11 5.73 -10.16
C LYS A 22 24.67 6.41 -11.39
N PHE A 23 24.41 7.69 -11.51
CA PHE A 23 25.16 8.53 -12.45
C PHE A 23 26.48 8.97 -11.83
N ILE A 24 27.49 9.17 -12.69
CA ILE A 24 28.75 9.83 -12.31
C ILE A 24 28.79 11.15 -13.08
N VAL A 25 28.69 12.25 -12.36
CA VAL A 25 28.76 13.60 -12.91
C VAL A 25 29.95 14.33 -12.28
N ASP A 26 30.91 14.75 -13.08
CA ASP A 26 32.15 15.42 -12.65
C ASP A 26 32.93 14.63 -11.57
N GLY A 27 32.83 13.29 -11.62
CA GLY A 27 33.52 12.39 -10.69
C GLY A 27 32.71 12.04 -9.43
N GLU A 28 31.57 12.68 -9.21
CA GLU A 28 30.67 12.43 -8.06
C GLU A 28 29.56 11.44 -8.42
N TYR A 29 29.27 10.51 -7.49
CA TYR A 29 28.16 9.57 -7.63
C TYR A 29 26.86 10.21 -7.15
N ILE A 30 25.89 10.32 -8.05
CA ILE A 30 24.57 10.88 -7.75
C ILE A 30 23.46 9.88 -8.05
N PHE A 31 22.37 9.98 -7.29
CA PHE A 31 21.12 9.30 -7.61
C PHE A 31 20.51 9.89 -8.88
N ASP A 32 19.69 9.08 -9.55
CA ASP A 32 18.84 9.60 -10.62
C ASP A 32 17.76 10.51 -10.01
N PRO A 33 17.73 11.81 -10.35
CA PRO A 33 16.74 12.74 -9.81
C PRO A 33 15.34 12.51 -10.35
N MET A 34 15.20 11.79 -11.47
CA MET A 34 13.92 11.50 -12.11
C MET A 34 13.33 10.15 -11.70
N ASN A 35 14.13 9.32 -11.00
CA ASN A 35 13.67 8.02 -10.53
C ASN A 35 13.62 8.03 -8.99
N PRO A 36 12.41 7.95 -8.39
CA PRO A 36 12.27 7.93 -6.94
C PRO A 36 12.72 6.62 -6.30
N GLU A 37 12.68 5.49 -7.04
CA GLU A 37 12.96 4.18 -6.49
C GLU A 37 14.42 4.00 -6.09
N ARG A 38 14.63 3.34 -4.96
CA ARG A 38 15.94 3.09 -4.34
C ARG A 38 16.07 1.63 -3.93
N SER A 39 17.30 1.15 -3.87
CA SER A 39 17.63 -0.15 -3.27
C SER A 39 19.07 -0.15 -2.78
N TYR A 40 19.33 -0.96 -1.76
CA TYR A 40 20.70 -1.29 -1.37
C TYR A 40 21.25 -2.40 -2.27
N CYS A 41 22.46 -2.17 -2.80
CA CYS A 41 23.26 -3.18 -3.47
C CYS A 41 24.57 -3.33 -2.69
N GLY A 42 24.64 -4.36 -1.86
CA GLY A 42 25.57 -4.41 -0.74
C GLY A 42 25.19 -3.34 0.28
N ASP A 43 26.18 -2.66 0.84
CA ASP A 43 25.96 -1.64 1.89
C ASP A 43 25.67 -0.24 1.32
N ILE A 44 25.48 -0.12 0.01
CA ILE A 44 25.36 1.19 -0.67
C ILE A 44 23.96 1.33 -1.25
N GLU A 45 23.27 2.40 -0.86
CA GLU A 45 22.00 2.81 -1.45
C GLU A 45 22.22 3.34 -2.88
N ASN A 46 21.35 2.93 -3.79
CA ASN A 46 21.40 3.28 -5.21
C ASN A 46 20.00 3.59 -5.74
N SER A 47 19.92 4.23 -6.91
CA SER A 47 18.71 4.23 -7.70
C SER A 47 18.40 2.81 -8.17
N LEU A 48 17.12 2.45 -8.23
CA LEU A 48 16.65 1.13 -8.65
C LEU A 48 15.95 1.24 -10.00
N VAL A 49 16.26 0.35 -10.92
CA VAL A 49 15.44 0.16 -12.13
C VAL A 49 14.86 -1.24 -12.15
N ARG A 50 13.55 -1.32 -12.39
CA ARG A 50 12.80 -2.56 -12.58
C ARG A 50 12.70 -2.85 -14.06
N VAL A 51 13.37 -3.89 -14.51
CA VAL A 51 13.25 -4.39 -15.88
C VAL A 51 12.21 -5.51 -15.87
N ARG A 52 11.05 -5.23 -16.45
CA ARG A 52 9.98 -6.23 -16.62
C ARG A 52 10.30 -7.16 -17.79
N ASP A 53 9.64 -8.30 -17.83
CA ASP A 53 9.70 -9.20 -18.99
C ASP A 53 9.15 -8.46 -20.23
N HIS A 54 10.07 -8.04 -21.10
CA HIS A 54 9.76 -7.31 -22.32
C HIS A 54 9.04 -8.16 -23.39
N THR A 55 8.94 -9.48 -23.21
CA THR A 55 8.16 -10.33 -24.11
C THR A 55 6.66 -10.20 -23.86
N ARG A 56 6.28 -9.79 -22.67
CA ARG A 56 4.89 -9.58 -22.28
C ARG A 56 4.42 -8.17 -22.68
N PRO A 57 3.23 -8.04 -23.25
CA PRO A 57 2.61 -6.73 -23.46
C PRO A 57 2.17 -6.10 -22.12
N HIS A 58 1.90 -4.79 -22.14
CA HIS A 58 1.38 -4.07 -20.99
C HIS A 58 0.44 -2.93 -21.42
N PHE A 59 -0.23 -2.34 -20.43
CA PHE A 59 -1.11 -1.20 -20.63
C PHE A 59 -0.60 0.02 -19.87
N SER A 60 -1.03 1.19 -20.35
CA SER A 60 -1.08 2.42 -19.56
C SER A 60 -2.45 3.06 -19.77
N ALA A 61 -2.91 3.84 -18.78
CA ALA A 61 -4.20 4.50 -18.86
C ALA A 61 -4.12 5.93 -18.35
N GLU A 62 -4.96 6.79 -18.92
CA GLU A 62 -5.12 8.18 -18.50
C GLU A 62 -6.61 8.55 -18.56
N LEU A 63 -7.12 9.17 -17.51
CA LEU A 63 -8.46 9.74 -17.50
C LEU A 63 -8.40 11.17 -18.06
N VAL A 64 -9.01 11.39 -19.23
CA VAL A 64 -9.05 12.69 -19.90
C VAL A 64 -10.50 13.14 -20.00
N ALA A 65 -10.88 14.11 -19.18
CA ALA A 65 -12.27 14.55 -19.04
C ALA A 65 -13.21 13.37 -18.71
N GLN A 66 -14.12 13.02 -19.58
CA GLN A 66 -15.07 11.91 -19.41
C GLN A 66 -14.69 10.67 -20.23
N SER A 67 -13.42 10.48 -20.51
CA SER A 67 -12.93 9.33 -21.27
C SER A 67 -11.71 8.72 -20.61
N LEU A 68 -11.73 7.41 -20.39
CA LEU A 68 -10.55 6.65 -20.03
C LEU A 68 -9.85 6.22 -21.34
N VAL A 69 -8.64 6.73 -21.56
CA VAL A 69 -7.78 6.36 -22.68
C VAL A 69 -6.81 5.28 -22.22
N VAL A 70 -6.95 4.07 -22.75
CA VAL A 70 -6.09 2.91 -22.45
C VAL A 70 -5.17 2.66 -23.63
N SER A 71 -3.86 2.79 -23.42
CA SER A 71 -2.84 2.53 -24.43
C SER A 71 -2.32 1.10 -24.28
N TYR A 72 -2.24 0.39 -25.40
CA TYR A 72 -1.65 -0.93 -25.49
C TYR A 72 -0.20 -0.81 -25.97
N HIS A 73 0.69 -1.43 -25.20
CA HIS A 73 2.11 -1.53 -25.51
C HIS A 73 2.45 -2.99 -25.79
N PRO A 74 2.69 -3.37 -27.08
CA PRO A 74 3.01 -4.75 -27.41
C PRO A 74 4.34 -5.19 -26.78
N GLY A 75 4.45 -6.48 -26.51
CA GLY A 75 5.74 -7.09 -26.15
C GLY A 75 6.73 -7.07 -27.32
N SER A 76 7.91 -7.64 -27.13
CA SER A 76 9.00 -7.64 -28.13
C SER A 76 8.63 -8.30 -29.46
N SER A 77 7.59 -9.13 -29.50
CA SER A 77 7.06 -9.71 -30.74
C SER A 77 6.35 -8.66 -31.62
N GLY A 78 5.90 -7.54 -31.05
CA GLY A 78 5.05 -6.57 -31.72
C GLY A 78 3.63 -7.07 -31.99
N ALA A 79 3.21 -8.18 -31.37
CA ALA A 79 1.88 -8.77 -31.57
C ALA A 79 0.76 -7.82 -31.13
N ALA A 80 -0.32 -7.79 -31.92
CA ALA A 80 -1.50 -6.99 -31.58
C ALA A 80 -2.26 -7.61 -30.40
N PHE A 81 -3.06 -6.80 -29.71
CA PHE A 81 -3.94 -7.31 -28.66
C PHE A 81 -5.08 -8.17 -29.23
N SER A 82 -5.50 -9.18 -28.49
CA SER A 82 -6.57 -10.10 -28.88
C SER A 82 -7.94 -9.58 -28.44
N GLY A 83 -8.55 -8.69 -29.25
CA GLY A 83 -9.90 -8.17 -28.99
C GLY A 83 -9.92 -6.84 -28.25
N THR A 84 -10.79 -6.72 -27.26
CA THR A 84 -10.92 -5.56 -26.37
C THR A 84 -10.89 -6.06 -24.92
N PRO A 85 -10.16 -5.41 -24.00
CA PRO A 85 -10.19 -5.78 -22.58
C PRO A 85 -11.63 -5.77 -22.04
N SER A 86 -11.97 -6.79 -21.24
CA SER A 86 -13.34 -7.02 -20.76
C SER A 86 -13.87 -5.86 -19.90
N ALA A 87 -12.99 -5.25 -19.11
CA ALA A 87 -13.32 -4.14 -18.21
C ALA A 87 -13.74 -2.85 -18.95
N ILE A 88 -13.36 -2.71 -20.24
CA ILE A 88 -13.70 -1.56 -21.08
C ILE A 88 -14.52 -1.98 -22.31
N THR A 89 -15.44 -2.92 -22.12
CA THR A 89 -16.32 -3.39 -23.19
C THR A 89 -17.10 -2.20 -23.79
N GLY A 90 -17.03 -2.06 -25.12
CA GLY A 90 -17.64 -0.93 -25.82
C GLY A 90 -16.69 0.24 -26.11
N ALA A 91 -15.46 0.20 -25.62
CA ALA A 91 -14.45 1.20 -25.98
C ALA A 91 -14.14 1.21 -27.47
N VAL A 92 -13.82 2.38 -27.98
CA VAL A 92 -13.46 2.60 -29.39
C VAL A 92 -11.96 2.44 -29.58
N TRP A 93 -11.56 1.51 -30.45
CA TRP A 93 -10.16 1.27 -30.81
C TRP A 93 -9.64 2.21 -31.92
N ASP A 94 -8.52 2.88 -31.64
CA ASP A 94 -7.74 3.62 -32.64
C ASP A 94 -6.46 2.85 -32.98
N ALA A 95 -6.44 2.24 -34.17
CA ALA A 95 -5.30 1.44 -34.63
C ALA A 95 -4.06 2.28 -34.99
N GLN A 96 -4.18 3.59 -35.20
CA GLN A 96 -3.04 4.46 -35.50
C GLN A 96 -2.29 4.85 -34.23
N GLN A 97 -3.03 5.01 -33.12
CA GLN A 97 -2.46 5.37 -31.83
C GLN A 97 -2.21 4.16 -30.91
N GLY A 98 -2.83 3.01 -31.20
CA GLY A 98 -2.75 1.84 -30.34
C GLY A 98 -3.52 2.02 -29.02
N THR A 99 -4.67 2.72 -29.06
CA THR A 99 -5.43 3.09 -27.87
C THR A 99 -6.90 2.68 -27.96
N TRP A 100 -7.50 2.36 -26.82
CA TRP A 100 -8.96 2.34 -26.63
C TRP A 100 -9.39 3.62 -25.94
N THR A 101 -10.50 4.18 -26.37
CA THR A 101 -11.20 5.26 -25.67
C THR A 101 -12.50 4.71 -25.11
N TYR A 102 -12.63 4.68 -23.78
CA TYR A 102 -13.82 4.24 -23.07
C TYR A 102 -14.53 5.45 -22.47
N ASP A 103 -15.81 5.63 -22.83
CA ASP A 103 -16.63 6.72 -22.32
C ASP A 103 -17.11 6.38 -20.92
N VAL A 104 -16.71 7.18 -19.92
CA VAL A 104 -17.10 7.03 -18.52
C VAL A 104 -18.25 7.94 -18.12
N SER A 105 -18.77 8.77 -19.03
CA SER A 105 -19.84 9.74 -18.74
C SER A 105 -21.17 9.12 -18.36
N GLY A 106 -21.37 7.84 -18.70
CA GLY A 106 -22.57 7.08 -18.39
C GLY A 106 -22.45 6.18 -17.15
N LEU A 107 -21.33 6.22 -16.47
CA LEU A 107 -21.17 5.51 -15.21
C LEU A 107 -21.91 6.24 -14.07
N GLU A 108 -22.32 5.50 -13.06
CA GLU A 108 -22.90 6.08 -11.84
C GLU A 108 -21.84 6.93 -11.12
N ASP A 109 -22.26 7.93 -10.35
CA ASP A 109 -21.34 8.72 -9.53
C ASP A 109 -20.70 7.82 -8.47
N GLY A 110 -19.42 8.02 -8.17
CA GLY A 110 -18.68 7.26 -7.18
C GLY A 110 -17.36 6.69 -7.68
N LYS A 111 -16.79 5.73 -6.94
CA LYS A 111 -15.52 5.08 -7.27
C LYS A 111 -15.71 3.95 -8.29
N HIS A 112 -14.76 3.86 -9.19
CA HIS A 112 -14.63 2.78 -10.17
C HIS A 112 -13.19 2.26 -10.17
N SER A 113 -13.03 0.95 -10.10
CA SER A 113 -11.72 0.30 -10.15
C SER A 113 -11.73 -0.73 -11.27
N LEU A 114 -11.17 -0.35 -12.43
CA LEU A 114 -11.14 -1.18 -13.62
C LEU A 114 -9.83 -1.95 -13.71
N LYS A 115 -9.91 -3.27 -13.72
CA LYS A 115 -8.75 -4.13 -13.98
C LYS A 115 -8.66 -4.44 -15.46
N ILE A 116 -7.67 -3.83 -16.12
CA ILE A 116 -7.39 -4.01 -17.55
C ILE A 116 -6.43 -5.18 -17.70
N ASP A 117 -6.86 -6.26 -18.32
CA ASP A 117 -6.09 -7.48 -18.54
C ASP A 117 -6.35 -8.08 -19.92
N GLY A 118 -5.67 -9.16 -20.26
CA GLY A 118 -5.91 -9.96 -21.46
C GLY A 118 -4.64 -10.51 -22.10
N PHE A 119 -4.75 -10.85 -23.38
CA PHE A 119 -3.69 -11.54 -24.12
C PHE A 119 -3.45 -10.86 -25.47
N ASP A 120 -2.24 -10.98 -26.00
CA ASP A 120 -1.98 -10.68 -27.40
C ASP A 120 -2.52 -11.81 -28.33
N VAL A 121 -2.45 -11.60 -29.64
CA VAL A 121 -2.92 -12.60 -30.62
C VAL A 121 -2.10 -13.87 -30.65
N ASP A 122 -0.90 -13.87 -30.07
CA ASP A 122 0.00 -15.03 -29.94
C ASP A 122 -0.25 -15.79 -28.62
N GLY A 123 -1.15 -15.28 -27.76
CA GLY A 123 -1.54 -15.89 -26.49
C GLY A 123 -0.64 -15.51 -25.29
N ASN A 124 0.23 -14.51 -25.42
CA ASN A 124 1.02 -14.02 -24.30
C ASN A 124 0.16 -13.14 -23.38
N PRO A 125 0.13 -13.41 -22.06
CA PRO A 125 -0.63 -12.59 -21.14
C PRO A 125 0.02 -11.20 -20.99
N ALA A 126 -0.78 -10.15 -21.06
CA ALA A 126 -0.34 -8.81 -20.69
C ALA A 126 -0.08 -8.72 -19.19
N TYR A 127 0.76 -7.76 -18.78
CA TYR A 127 0.71 -7.26 -17.40
C TYR A 127 -0.62 -6.55 -17.21
N ASP A 128 -1.36 -6.93 -16.18
CA ASP A 128 -2.59 -6.26 -15.81
C ASP A 128 -2.33 -4.84 -15.29
N LEU A 129 -3.35 -4.01 -15.42
CA LEU A 129 -3.34 -2.62 -14.95
C LEU A 129 -4.62 -2.36 -14.16
N LEU A 130 -4.50 -2.02 -12.89
CA LEU A 130 -5.61 -1.50 -12.10
C LEU A 130 -5.72 0.01 -12.33
N VAL A 131 -6.92 0.48 -12.67
CA VAL A 131 -7.21 1.90 -12.93
C VAL A 131 -8.34 2.34 -11.99
N PRO A 132 -8.01 2.85 -10.79
CA PRO A 132 -8.99 3.45 -9.89
C PRO A 132 -9.26 4.90 -10.33
N PHE A 133 -10.54 5.29 -10.36
CA PHE A 133 -10.95 6.67 -10.59
C PHE A 133 -12.34 6.93 -10.01
N TRP A 134 -12.67 8.22 -9.86
CA TRP A 134 -13.97 8.65 -9.36
C TRP A 134 -14.73 9.40 -10.44
N THR A 135 -16.06 9.27 -10.43
CA THR A 135 -16.98 10.03 -11.29
C THR A 135 -17.90 10.91 -10.46
N GLY A 136 -18.61 11.82 -11.12
CA GLY A 136 -19.52 12.76 -10.42
C GLY A 136 -18.81 13.80 -9.59
N PRO A 137 -19.48 14.36 -8.56
CA PRO A 137 -18.91 15.40 -7.70
C PRO A 137 -17.64 14.99 -6.96
N SER A 138 -17.52 13.71 -6.63
CA SER A 138 -16.36 13.15 -5.93
C SER A 138 -15.09 13.09 -6.75
N ALA A 139 -15.16 13.29 -8.07
CA ALA A 139 -13.98 13.40 -8.93
C ALA A 139 -13.13 14.64 -8.61
N ASP A 140 -13.74 15.69 -8.03
CA ASP A 140 -13.05 16.93 -7.65
C ASP A 140 -12.38 16.86 -6.27
N PHE A 141 -12.34 15.70 -5.61
CA PHE A 141 -11.73 15.53 -4.30
C PHE A 141 -10.23 15.88 -4.31
N VAL A 142 -9.81 16.60 -3.29
CA VAL A 142 -8.40 17.00 -3.09
C VAL A 142 -7.97 16.65 -1.67
N TRP A 143 -6.97 15.78 -1.54
CA TRP A 143 -6.46 15.30 -0.24
C TRP A 143 -6.07 16.44 0.72
N GLN A 144 -5.54 17.56 0.19
CA GLN A 144 -5.11 18.70 0.98
C GLN A 144 -6.27 19.45 1.64
N ASP A 145 -7.48 19.33 1.10
CA ASP A 145 -8.69 19.98 1.59
C ASP A 145 -9.59 19.00 2.37
N ALA A 146 -9.23 17.72 2.41
CA ALA A 146 -10.03 16.68 3.05
C ALA A 146 -9.98 16.76 4.58
N LEU A 147 -11.15 16.64 5.23
CA LEU A 147 -11.22 16.28 6.64
C LEU A 147 -11.02 14.79 6.78
N ILE A 148 -9.89 14.38 7.35
CA ILE A 148 -9.57 12.98 7.63
C ILE A 148 -9.99 12.66 9.05
N TYR A 149 -10.83 11.63 9.23
CA TYR A 149 -11.25 11.15 10.54
C TYR A 149 -10.53 9.85 10.89
N MET A 150 -9.71 9.87 11.95
CA MET A 150 -9.06 8.67 12.46
C MET A 150 -10.02 7.84 13.31
N VAL A 151 -10.23 6.59 12.90
CA VAL A 151 -11.03 5.61 13.62
C VAL A 151 -10.08 4.60 14.28
N MET A 152 -9.99 4.63 15.62
CA MET A 152 -9.47 3.50 16.38
C MET A 152 -10.58 2.45 16.43
N THR A 153 -10.55 1.49 15.52
CA THR A 153 -11.69 0.60 15.21
C THR A 153 -12.24 -0.08 16.46
N ASP A 154 -11.37 -0.72 17.24
CA ASP A 154 -11.79 -1.39 18.50
C ASP A 154 -12.44 -0.46 19.54
N ARG A 155 -12.19 0.85 19.46
CA ARG A 155 -12.67 1.87 20.40
C ARG A 155 -13.87 2.66 19.87
N PHE A 156 -14.36 2.35 18.68
CA PHE A 156 -15.37 3.17 18.04
C PHE A 156 -16.79 2.65 18.33
N VAL A 157 -17.32 1.77 17.53
CA VAL A 157 -18.66 1.20 17.71
C VAL A 157 -18.60 -0.32 17.58
N ASN A 158 -19.21 -1.04 18.53
CA ASN A 158 -19.40 -2.49 18.47
C ASN A 158 -20.68 -2.80 17.69
N GLY A 159 -20.55 -3.23 16.45
CA GLY A 159 -21.66 -3.60 15.59
C GLY A 159 -21.99 -5.09 15.62
N ASN A 160 -21.01 -5.92 16.00
CA ASN A 160 -21.13 -7.38 16.02
C ASN A 160 -20.54 -7.98 17.30
N THR A 161 -21.32 -8.12 18.33
CA THR A 161 -20.87 -8.68 19.63
C THR A 161 -20.45 -10.15 19.58
N SER A 162 -20.59 -10.83 18.45
CA SER A 162 -20.20 -12.24 18.34
C SER A 162 -18.69 -12.45 18.12
N ASN A 163 -17.97 -11.40 17.75
CA ASN A 163 -16.50 -11.40 17.57
C ASN A 163 -15.76 -10.84 18.81
N ASP A 164 -16.49 -10.42 19.85
CA ASP A 164 -15.91 -9.92 21.10
C ASP A 164 -15.15 -11.03 21.82
N GLU A 165 -13.85 -10.84 21.98
CA GLU A 165 -12.99 -11.79 22.69
C GLU A 165 -11.94 -11.03 23.51
N PRO A 166 -12.23 -10.76 24.81
CA PRO A 166 -11.23 -10.13 25.70
C PRO A 166 -10.00 -10.99 25.88
N MET A 167 -8.83 -10.34 26.04
CA MET A 167 -7.56 -11.02 26.27
C MET A 167 -7.33 -11.28 27.75
N VAL A 168 -7.10 -12.53 28.09
CA VAL A 168 -6.80 -12.91 29.48
C VAL A 168 -5.48 -12.26 29.94
N GLY A 169 -5.54 -11.51 31.03
CA GLY A 169 -4.39 -10.85 31.63
C GLY A 169 -4.22 -9.39 31.24
N ALA A 170 -4.91 -8.90 30.23
CA ALA A 170 -4.89 -7.48 29.88
C ALA A 170 -5.60 -6.62 30.92
N ALA A 171 -5.12 -5.41 31.16
CA ALA A 171 -5.81 -4.42 31.99
C ALA A 171 -7.10 -3.98 31.31
N GLN A 172 -8.21 -3.89 32.04
CA GLN A 172 -9.57 -3.65 31.51
C GLN A 172 -9.65 -2.47 30.51
N GLY A 173 -8.95 -1.36 30.77
CA GLY A 173 -8.93 -0.20 29.87
C GLY A 173 -7.97 -0.32 28.70
N ALA A 174 -7.12 -1.36 28.68
CA ALA A 174 -6.10 -1.63 27.69
C ALA A 174 -6.31 -2.99 27.00
N ASP A 175 -7.54 -3.49 27.03
CA ASP A 175 -7.98 -4.70 26.36
C ASP A 175 -8.95 -4.37 25.23
N TRP A 176 -9.28 -5.34 24.39
CA TRP A 176 -10.30 -5.24 23.35
C TRP A 176 -11.63 -4.77 23.95
N GLN A 177 -12.27 -3.81 23.28
CA GLN A 177 -13.58 -3.25 23.69
C GLN A 177 -14.69 -3.56 22.67
N GLY A 178 -14.38 -4.27 21.60
CA GLY A 178 -15.34 -4.83 20.65
C GLY A 178 -15.80 -3.89 19.54
N GLY A 179 -15.19 -2.73 19.36
CA GLY A 179 -15.42 -1.94 18.14
C GLY A 179 -14.91 -2.70 16.91
N ASP A 180 -15.67 -2.65 15.81
CA ASP A 180 -15.48 -3.52 14.66
C ASP A 180 -15.89 -2.87 13.32
N PHE A 181 -15.66 -3.56 12.19
CA PHE A 181 -16.03 -3.07 10.86
C PHE A 181 -17.54 -2.87 10.72
N ALA A 182 -18.36 -3.75 11.29
CA ALA A 182 -19.81 -3.63 11.26
C ALA A 182 -20.29 -2.35 11.96
N GLY A 183 -19.66 -1.99 13.08
CA GLY A 183 -19.95 -0.74 13.79
C GLY A 183 -19.52 0.50 13.02
N VAL A 184 -18.37 0.46 12.33
CA VAL A 184 -17.95 1.56 11.45
C VAL A 184 -18.93 1.71 10.29
N THR A 185 -19.32 0.61 9.63
CA THR A 185 -20.31 0.60 8.53
C THR A 185 -21.62 1.22 8.97
N GLN A 186 -22.15 0.83 10.14
CA GLN A 186 -23.38 1.41 10.71
C GLN A 186 -23.28 2.94 10.87
N MET A 187 -22.11 3.45 11.27
CA MET A 187 -21.92 4.90 11.44
C MET A 187 -21.80 5.62 10.08
N ILE A 188 -21.20 4.98 9.07
CA ILE A 188 -21.21 5.51 7.70
C ILE A 188 -22.64 5.62 7.19
N GLU A 189 -23.38 4.52 7.20
CA GLU A 189 -24.77 4.43 6.72
C GLU A 189 -25.73 5.35 7.48
N SER A 190 -25.43 5.69 8.73
CA SER A 190 -26.22 6.65 9.51
C SER A 190 -26.05 8.10 9.08
N GLY A 191 -25.10 8.42 8.21
CA GLY A 191 -24.73 9.77 7.81
C GLY A 191 -23.90 10.52 8.85
N TYR A 192 -23.37 9.85 9.87
CA TYR A 192 -22.57 10.50 10.92
C TYR A 192 -21.34 11.23 10.36
N PHE A 193 -20.64 10.62 9.42
CA PHE A 193 -19.46 11.21 8.81
C PHE A 193 -19.82 12.29 7.80
N ASP A 194 -20.95 12.16 7.10
CA ASP A 194 -21.49 13.19 6.20
C ASP A 194 -21.83 14.47 6.96
N ASP A 195 -22.51 14.36 8.09
CA ASP A 195 -22.86 15.47 8.97
C ASP A 195 -21.63 16.22 9.51
N LEU A 196 -20.49 15.51 9.63
CA LEU A 196 -19.21 16.10 10.04
C LEU A 196 -18.39 16.67 8.86
N GLY A 197 -18.78 16.37 7.62
CA GLY A 197 -18.03 16.75 6.42
C GLY A 197 -16.72 15.96 6.25
N VAL A 198 -16.69 14.70 6.69
CA VAL A 198 -15.53 13.82 6.58
C VAL A 198 -15.38 13.39 5.11
N GLY A 199 -14.21 13.63 4.52
CA GLY A 199 -13.91 13.20 3.16
C GLY A 199 -13.04 11.93 3.11
N ALA A 200 -12.42 11.54 4.24
CA ALA A 200 -11.66 10.31 4.30
C ALA A 200 -11.65 9.71 5.72
N LEU A 201 -11.71 8.39 5.80
CA LEU A 201 -11.49 7.61 7.01
C LEU A 201 -10.06 7.07 7.04
N TRP A 202 -9.39 7.22 8.16
CA TRP A 202 -8.16 6.52 8.48
C TRP A 202 -8.48 5.47 9.53
N LEU A 203 -8.50 4.20 9.13
CA LEU A 203 -8.73 3.08 10.04
C LEU A 203 -7.41 2.68 10.72
N SER A 204 -7.44 2.46 12.05
CA SER A 204 -6.29 1.84 12.75
C SER A 204 -5.90 0.53 12.08
N PRO A 205 -4.64 0.05 12.26
CA PRO A 205 -4.22 -1.18 11.62
C PRO A 205 -5.17 -2.33 11.92
N PHE A 206 -5.53 -3.08 10.91
CA PHE A 206 -6.50 -4.18 11.00
C PHE A 206 -5.93 -5.53 10.54
N ASN A 207 -4.60 -5.62 10.39
CA ASN A 207 -3.93 -6.90 10.23
C ASN A 207 -4.17 -7.79 11.45
N THR A 208 -4.16 -9.11 11.24
CA THR A 208 -4.16 -10.07 12.35
C THR A 208 -3.10 -9.68 13.37
N ALA A 209 -3.55 -9.46 14.59
CA ALA A 209 -2.73 -8.91 15.66
C ALA A 209 -2.26 -10.00 16.63
N ALA A 210 -1.25 -9.68 17.44
CA ALA A 210 -0.67 -10.63 18.37
C ALA A 210 -1.69 -11.17 19.38
N ASN A 211 -1.69 -12.48 19.55
CA ASN A 211 -2.50 -13.16 20.53
C ASN A 211 -1.72 -13.24 21.87
N GLY A 212 -1.88 -12.22 22.69
CA GLY A 212 -1.18 -12.09 23.96
C GLY A 212 -1.20 -10.67 24.50
N THR A 213 -0.43 -10.45 25.55
CA THR A 213 -0.27 -9.13 26.16
C THR A 213 1.18 -8.67 26.11
N GLY A 214 1.37 -7.37 25.93
CA GLY A 214 2.65 -6.68 26.09
C GLY A 214 2.60 -5.70 27.27
N LYS A 215 3.75 -5.16 27.68
CA LYS A 215 3.79 -4.10 28.70
C LYS A 215 3.51 -2.75 28.08
N ALA A 216 2.60 -2.00 28.70
CA ALA A 216 2.39 -0.59 28.40
C ALA A 216 3.66 0.24 28.66
N ALA A 217 3.70 1.47 28.17
CA ALA A 217 4.82 2.39 28.36
C ALA A 217 5.12 2.71 29.85
N ASP A 218 4.15 2.50 30.74
CA ASP A 218 4.34 2.65 32.19
C ASP A 218 5.07 1.46 32.83
N GLY A 219 5.29 0.38 32.06
CA GLY A 219 5.94 -0.85 32.55
C GLY A 219 5.15 -1.66 33.59
N VAL A 220 3.92 -1.26 33.89
CA VAL A 220 3.05 -1.85 34.92
C VAL A 220 1.88 -2.60 34.31
N HIS A 221 1.09 -1.94 33.47
CA HIS A 221 -0.11 -2.52 32.89
C HIS A 221 0.21 -3.46 31.73
N ASP A 222 -0.55 -4.53 31.64
CA ASP A 222 -0.53 -5.42 30.46
C ASP A 222 -1.60 -4.95 29.49
N VAL A 223 -1.21 -4.83 28.20
CA VAL A 223 -2.00 -4.32 27.10
C VAL A 223 -2.19 -5.42 26.07
N SER A 224 -3.41 -5.61 25.56
CA SER A 224 -3.66 -6.47 24.38
C SER A 224 -3.34 -5.73 23.09
N ALA A 225 -3.36 -6.43 21.95
CA ALA A 225 -3.06 -5.86 20.64
C ALA A 225 -4.23 -5.08 20.00
N PHE A 226 -5.21 -4.63 20.78
CA PHE A 226 -6.43 -3.94 20.32
C PHE A 226 -6.18 -2.77 19.37
N HIS A 227 -5.01 -2.15 19.48
CA HIS A 227 -4.62 -1.00 18.69
C HIS A 227 -4.16 -1.35 17.26
N GLY A 228 -3.91 -2.65 16.95
CA GLY A 228 -3.50 -3.13 15.65
C GLY A 228 -2.00 -2.97 15.31
N TYR A 229 -1.21 -2.26 16.14
CA TYR A 229 0.22 -2.00 15.86
C TYR A 229 1.16 -3.18 16.20
N TRP A 230 0.63 -4.38 16.42
CA TRP A 230 1.40 -5.61 16.60
C TRP A 230 0.99 -6.67 15.58
N PRO A 231 1.21 -6.42 14.27
CA PRO A 231 0.80 -7.34 13.23
C PRO A 231 1.57 -8.66 13.32
N THR A 232 0.86 -9.76 13.08
CA THR A 232 1.43 -11.13 13.02
C THR A 232 1.28 -11.77 11.66
N GLU A 233 0.39 -11.25 10.81
CA GLU A 233 0.17 -11.71 9.45
C GLU A 233 0.18 -10.53 8.48
N PRO A 234 0.86 -10.65 7.33
CA PRO A 234 0.97 -9.54 6.38
C PRO A 234 -0.35 -9.23 5.70
N ARG A 235 -1.17 -10.25 5.39
CA ARG A 235 -2.42 -10.15 4.61
C ARG A 235 -3.62 -10.77 5.32
N GLY A 236 -3.51 -11.03 6.61
CA GLY A 236 -4.60 -11.51 7.44
C GLY A 236 -5.38 -10.37 8.07
N ILE A 237 -6.70 -10.51 8.20
CA ILE A 237 -7.56 -9.58 8.94
C ILE A 237 -7.66 -10.05 10.40
N GLU A 238 -7.67 -9.12 11.35
CA GLU A 238 -7.93 -9.40 12.75
C GLU A 238 -9.39 -9.85 12.96
N PRO A 239 -9.62 -11.09 13.41
CA PRO A 239 -10.98 -11.62 13.53
C PRO A 239 -11.87 -10.86 14.53
N LYS A 240 -11.28 -10.17 15.52
CA LYS A 240 -12.01 -9.34 16.48
C LYS A 240 -12.52 -8.03 15.87
N LEU A 241 -11.97 -7.62 14.73
CA LEU A 241 -12.43 -6.46 13.97
C LEU A 241 -13.44 -6.85 12.88
N GLY A 242 -13.47 -8.12 12.47
CA GLY A 242 -14.42 -8.61 11.48
C GLY A 242 -13.81 -9.55 10.45
N THR A 243 -14.55 -9.74 9.36
CA THR A 243 -14.19 -10.60 8.23
C THR A 243 -13.78 -9.79 7.00
N ALA A 244 -13.26 -10.46 5.97
CA ALA A 244 -12.97 -9.87 4.67
C ALA A 244 -14.21 -9.25 4.03
N GLU A 245 -15.35 -9.94 4.13
CA GLU A 245 -16.64 -9.49 3.60
C GLU A 245 -17.13 -8.23 4.33
N GLU A 246 -16.93 -8.15 5.66
CA GLU A 246 -17.29 -6.97 6.44
C GLU A 246 -16.38 -5.77 6.12
N LEU A 247 -15.08 -6.00 5.85
CA LEU A 247 -14.19 -4.93 5.39
C LEU A 247 -14.57 -4.44 3.98
N HIS A 248 -14.89 -5.34 3.05
CA HIS A 248 -15.41 -4.95 1.73
C HIS A 248 -16.68 -4.11 1.85
N ALA A 249 -17.65 -4.56 2.69
CA ALA A 249 -18.88 -3.82 2.90
C ALA A 249 -18.67 -2.44 3.52
N LEU A 250 -17.69 -2.30 4.43
CA LEU A 250 -17.31 -1.00 5.00
C LEU A 250 -16.78 -0.06 3.91
N VAL A 251 -15.85 -0.56 3.07
CA VAL A 251 -15.25 0.24 1.99
C VAL A 251 -16.29 0.63 0.96
N GLU A 252 -17.17 -0.30 0.55
CA GLU A 252 -18.27 -0.02 -0.36
C GLU A 252 -19.23 1.04 0.21
N ALA A 253 -19.64 0.90 1.48
CA ALA A 253 -20.48 1.88 2.14
C ALA A 253 -19.81 3.27 2.21
N ALA A 254 -18.50 3.33 2.47
CA ALA A 254 -17.77 4.60 2.48
C ALA A 254 -17.75 5.25 1.09
N HIS A 255 -17.52 4.46 0.04
CA HIS A 255 -17.54 4.94 -1.35
C HIS A 255 -18.93 5.44 -1.77
N ASP A 256 -20.00 4.77 -1.36
CA ASP A 256 -21.39 5.20 -1.59
C ASP A 256 -21.71 6.56 -0.91
N HIS A 257 -20.97 6.92 0.13
CA HIS A 257 -21.02 8.20 0.83
C HIS A 257 -19.92 9.18 0.42
N ASP A 258 -19.25 8.94 -0.72
CA ASP A 258 -18.16 9.79 -1.23
C ASP A 258 -16.95 9.90 -0.28
N ILE A 259 -16.77 8.95 0.63
CA ILE A 259 -15.70 8.92 1.64
C ILE A 259 -14.59 7.96 1.18
N ARG A 260 -13.33 8.43 1.18
CA ARG A 260 -12.14 7.62 0.93
C ARG A 260 -11.77 6.81 2.17
N VAL A 261 -11.19 5.63 1.96
CA VAL A 261 -10.73 4.77 3.07
C VAL A 261 -9.24 4.53 2.99
N MET A 262 -8.53 4.88 4.06
CA MET A 262 -7.09 4.62 4.22
C MET A 262 -6.84 3.58 5.31
N MET A 263 -5.95 2.63 5.02
CA MET A 263 -5.38 1.73 6.01
C MET A 263 -4.20 2.39 6.73
N ASP A 264 -4.13 2.23 8.05
CA ASP A 264 -2.89 2.47 8.79
C ASP A 264 -1.93 1.30 8.56
N PHE A 265 -0.88 1.52 7.79
CA PHE A 265 0.06 0.49 7.38
C PHE A 265 1.34 0.56 8.19
N VAL A 266 1.62 -0.50 8.95
CA VAL A 266 2.77 -0.59 9.85
C VAL A 266 3.99 -1.07 9.07
N VAL A 267 4.96 -0.18 8.87
CA VAL A 267 6.16 -0.46 8.04
C VAL A 267 7.44 -0.61 8.85
N ASN A 268 7.47 -0.09 10.09
CA ASN A 268 8.68 -0.05 10.90
C ASN A 268 9.01 -1.40 11.55
N HIS A 269 8.00 -2.13 11.98
CA HIS A 269 8.18 -3.33 12.79
C HIS A 269 7.03 -4.31 12.58
N VAL A 270 7.24 -5.51 13.08
CA VAL A 270 6.20 -6.53 13.24
C VAL A 270 6.19 -7.02 14.67
N HIS A 271 5.24 -7.86 15.06
CA HIS A 271 5.33 -8.59 16.32
C HIS A 271 6.25 -9.80 16.20
N GLU A 272 6.86 -10.27 17.29
CA GLU A 272 7.75 -11.45 17.29
C GLU A 272 7.06 -12.76 16.83
N GLN A 273 5.72 -12.79 16.82
CA GLN A 273 4.90 -13.90 16.30
C GLN A 273 4.61 -13.78 14.80
N HIS A 274 5.15 -12.77 14.12
CA HIS A 274 4.87 -12.55 12.70
C HIS A 274 5.53 -13.61 11.83
N THR A 275 4.80 -14.13 10.84
CA THR A 275 5.27 -15.17 9.93
C THR A 275 6.57 -14.80 9.23
N TYR A 276 6.75 -13.53 8.83
CA TYR A 276 8.03 -13.08 8.23
C TYR A 276 9.21 -13.13 9.20
N TYR A 277 8.99 -12.85 10.48
CA TYR A 277 10.07 -12.94 11.46
C TYR A 277 10.44 -14.39 11.78
N GLU A 278 9.48 -15.30 11.73
CA GLU A 278 9.71 -16.72 11.88
C GLU A 278 10.47 -17.30 10.67
N ASP A 279 10.03 -16.94 9.44
CA ASP A 279 10.54 -17.53 8.20
C ASP A 279 11.84 -16.87 7.70
N ASN A 280 12.01 -15.55 7.93
CA ASN A 280 13.10 -14.73 7.39
C ASN A 280 13.67 -13.78 8.49
N PRO A 281 14.23 -14.30 9.57
CA PRO A 281 14.73 -13.46 10.67
C PRO A 281 15.83 -12.46 10.23
N GLU A 282 16.53 -12.74 9.13
CA GLU A 282 17.52 -11.83 8.54
C GLU A 282 16.90 -10.57 7.92
N TRP A 283 15.59 -10.53 7.70
CA TRP A 283 14.89 -9.32 7.24
C TRP A 283 14.75 -8.25 8.31
N PHE A 284 15.19 -8.55 9.52
CA PHE A 284 15.01 -7.67 10.68
C PHE A 284 16.34 -7.24 11.28
N ASN A 285 16.36 -6.02 11.80
CA ASN A 285 17.53 -5.49 12.49
C ASN A 285 17.68 -6.17 13.86
N ALA A 286 18.88 -6.64 14.16
CA ALA A 286 19.26 -7.15 15.48
C ALA A 286 19.73 -6.01 16.39
N GLY A 287 18.98 -4.90 16.39
CA GLY A 287 19.33 -3.68 17.10
C GLY A 287 19.05 -3.73 18.60
N CYS A 288 19.43 -2.65 19.26
CA CYS A 288 19.12 -2.43 20.68
C CYS A 288 17.66 -1.99 20.87
N ILE A 289 17.16 -2.00 22.10
CA ILE A 289 15.85 -1.44 22.45
C ILE A 289 15.96 0.08 22.54
N CYS A 290 15.16 0.78 21.73
CA CYS A 290 15.13 2.24 21.68
C CYS A 290 14.95 2.87 23.08
N GLY A 291 15.77 3.86 23.41
CA GLY A 291 15.74 4.55 24.71
C GLY A 291 16.37 3.79 25.86
N SER A 292 16.89 2.57 25.64
CA SER A 292 17.68 1.86 26.66
C SER A 292 19.12 2.43 26.76
N ALA A 293 19.88 1.97 27.73
CA ALA A 293 21.27 2.38 27.89
C ALA A 293 22.07 2.07 26.60
N ASN A 294 22.75 3.08 26.04
CA ASN A 294 23.49 3.03 24.79
C ASN A 294 22.63 2.80 23.54
N CYS A 295 21.36 3.15 23.56
CA CYS A 295 20.46 3.08 22.45
C CYS A 295 19.59 4.34 22.35
N ASP A 296 20.20 5.45 21.95
CA ASP A 296 19.48 6.72 21.81
C ASP A 296 18.53 6.68 20.62
N TRP A 297 17.31 7.20 20.80
CA TRP A 297 16.27 7.28 19.78
C TRP A 297 16.68 8.00 18.50
N THR A 298 17.64 8.91 18.57
CA THR A 298 18.10 9.70 17.42
C THR A 298 19.23 8.99 16.70
N GLU A 299 20.18 8.44 17.45
CA GLU A 299 21.34 7.74 16.88
C GLU A 299 20.94 6.42 16.23
N HIS A 300 20.02 5.69 16.87
CA HIS A 300 19.53 4.37 16.43
C HIS A 300 18.14 4.42 15.81
N ARG A 301 17.70 5.57 15.31
CA ARG A 301 16.32 5.75 14.81
C ARG A 301 15.89 4.80 13.70
N LEU A 302 16.83 4.17 12.99
CA LEU A 302 16.58 3.31 11.82
C LEU A 302 16.90 1.83 12.08
N ASP A 303 17.32 1.47 13.30
CA ASP A 303 17.75 0.11 13.60
C ASP A 303 17.43 -0.36 15.02
N CYS A 304 16.81 0.49 15.86
CA CYS A 304 16.41 0.08 17.20
C CYS A 304 14.99 -0.47 17.25
N GLN A 305 14.77 -1.49 18.05
CA GLN A 305 13.46 -2.06 18.31
C GLN A 305 12.69 -1.22 19.33
N PHE A 306 11.41 -0.95 19.12
CA PHE A 306 10.58 -0.22 20.08
C PHE A 306 10.42 -0.98 21.39
N THR A 307 10.30 -2.30 21.31
CA THR A 307 10.36 -3.23 22.46
C THR A 307 10.97 -4.55 21.98
N SER A 308 11.32 -5.44 22.93
CA SER A 308 11.95 -6.72 22.62
C SER A 308 11.08 -7.68 21.78
N TYR A 309 9.76 -7.49 21.78
CA TYR A 309 8.82 -8.31 21.01
C TYR A 309 8.35 -7.63 19.70
N MET A 310 8.99 -6.51 19.33
CA MET A 310 8.70 -5.77 18.08
C MET A 310 9.96 -5.71 17.23
N PRO A 311 10.30 -6.79 16.50
CA PRO A 311 11.41 -6.80 15.55
C PRO A 311 11.29 -5.68 14.53
N ASP A 312 12.37 -4.95 14.34
CA ASP A 312 12.48 -3.79 13.47
C ASP A 312 12.84 -4.23 12.05
N VAL A 313 12.09 -3.79 11.04
CA VAL A 313 12.27 -4.21 9.65
C VAL A 313 13.51 -3.55 9.04
N ASN A 314 14.41 -4.36 8.51
CA ASN A 314 15.59 -3.90 7.82
C ASN A 314 15.31 -3.62 6.34
N TRP A 315 14.89 -2.41 6.02
CA TRP A 315 14.57 -1.97 4.66
C TRP A 315 15.75 -1.99 3.69
N LYS A 316 16.98 -2.19 4.16
CA LYS A 316 18.17 -2.38 3.33
C LYS A 316 18.19 -3.78 2.69
N ILE A 317 17.46 -4.72 3.26
CA ILE A 317 17.26 -6.05 2.67
C ILE A 317 16.22 -5.92 1.56
N ARG A 318 16.66 -6.14 0.31
CA ARG A 318 15.80 -5.97 -0.87
C ARG A 318 14.54 -6.82 -0.81
N ASP A 319 14.68 -8.10 -0.47
CA ASP A 319 13.55 -9.03 -0.44
C ASP A 319 12.50 -8.60 0.59
N ALA A 320 12.91 -8.09 1.74
CA ALA A 320 12.00 -7.50 2.73
C ALA A 320 11.31 -6.25 2.16
N SER A 321 12.08 -5.30 1.59
CA SER A 321 11.53 -4.08 1.00
C SER A 321 10.49 -4.37 -0.09
N GLU A 322 10.80 -5.29 -1.02
CA GLU A 322 9.88 -5.69 -2.09
C GLU A 322 8.62 -6.34 -1.53
N GLN A 323 8.76 -7.23 -0.54
CA GLN A 323 7.62 -7.94 0.03
C GLN A 323 6.66 -7.02 0.79
N PHE A 324 7.17 -6.10 1.61
CA PHE A 324 6.30 -5.15 2.32
C PHE A 324 5.57 -4.19 1.37
N ILE A 325 6.20 -3.82 0.25
CA ILE A 325 5.55 -3.01 -0.79
C ILE A 325 4.46 -3.83 -1.50
N ASP A 326 4.74 -5.09 -1.85
CA ASP A 326 3.77 -5.98 -2.46
C ASP A 326 2.56 -6.23 -1.54
N ASP A 327 2.78 -6.32 -0.22
CA ASP A 327 1.68 -6.40 0.75
C ASP A 327 0.83 -5.13 0.77
N ALA A 328 1.45 -3.96 0.70
CA ALA A 328 0.73 -2.68 0.63
C ALA A 328 -0.15 -2.59 -0.63
N LEU A 329 0.40 -2.95 -1.78
CA LEU A 329 -0.35 -3.00 -3.04
C LEU A 329 -1.48 -4.02 -2.98
N TRP A 330 -1.22 -5.20 -2.39
CA TRP A 330 -2.24 -6.22 -2.21
C TRP A 330 -3.44 -5.72 -1.38
N TRP A 331 -3.20 -4.98 -0.29
CA TRP A 331 -4.26 -4.37 0.53
C TRP A 331 -5.08 -3.37 -0.28
N LEU A 332 -4.42 -2.48 -1.02
CA LEU A 332 -5.08 -1.48 -1.86
C LEU A 332 -5.95 -2.13 -2.94
N GLU A 333 -5.40 -3.12 -3.65
CA GLU A 333 -6.10 -3.80 -4.74
C GLU A 333 -7.23 -4.70 -4.24
N THR A 334 -6.98 -5.47 -3.16
CA THR A 334 -7.94 -6.48 -2.69
C THR A 334 -9.18 -5.83 -2.09
N TYR A 335 -9.02 -4.76 -1.32
CA TYR A 335 -10.14 -4.11 -0.62
C TYR A 335 -10.54 -2.77 -1.23
N ASP A 336 -10.02 -2.44 -2.41
CA ASP A 336 -10.31 -1.19 -3.11
C ASP A 336 -10.09 0.06 -2.23
N LEU A 337 -9.03 0.04 -1.41
CA LEU A 337 -8.68 1.16 -0.54
C LEU A 337 -8.20 2.36 -1.37
N ASP A 338 -8.31 3.57 -0.82
CA ASP A 338 -7.94 4.81 -1.51
C ASP A 338 -6.55 5.32 -1.13
N GLY A 339 -5.93 4.70 -0.15
CA GLY A 339 -4.59 5.09 0.27
C GLY A 339 -4.11 4.41 1.55
N LEU A 340 -2.93 4.82 1.96
CA LEU A 340 -2.27 4.34 3.17
C LEU A 340 -1.88 5.51 4.07
N ARG A 341 -2.10 5.35 5.36
CA ARG A 341 -1.36 6.11 6.36
C ARG A 341 -0.19 5.25 6.82
N VAL A 342 1.01 5.71 6.56
CA VAL A 342 2.23 4.96 6.87
C VAL A 342 2.68 5.27 8.29
N ASP A 343 2.70 4.25 9.16
CA ASP A 343 3.10 4.39 10.55
C ASP A 343 4.61 4.54 10.71
N ALA A 344 5.02 5.23 11.77
CA ALA A 344 6.40 5.32 12.24
C ALA A 344 7.46 5.72 11.19
N VAL A 345 7.09 6.46 10.15
CA VAL A 345 7.99 6.86 9.04
C VAL A 345 9.29 7.54 9.47
N LYS A 346 9.34 8.09 10.68
CA LYS A 346 10.56 8.66 11.26
C LYS A 346 11.62 7.59 11.52
N HIS A 347 11.21 6.33 11.67
CA HIS A 347 12.04 5.22 12.11
C HIS A 347 12.40 4.23 10.99
N VAL A 348 12.04 4.53 9.74
CA VAL A 348 12.41 3.73 8.57
C VAL A 348 13.35 4.49 7.65
N GLU A 349 14.10 3.78 6.82
CA GLU A 349 14.91 4.38 5.75
C GLU A 349 14.03 5.14 4.77
N ASP A 350 14.54 6.25 4.25
CA ASP A 350 13.83 7.08 3.25
C ASP A 350 13.37 6.27 2.03
N LEU A 351 14.11 5.22 1.67
CA LEU A 351 13.77 4.35 0.54
C LEU A 351 12.42 3.65 0.73
N ALA A 352 12.02 3.31 1.96
CA ALA A 352 10.74 2.66 2.25
C ALA A 352 9.57 3.47 1.72
N THR A 353 9.49 4.74 2.13
CA THR A 353 8.42 5.64 1.68
C THR A 353 8.55 6.04 0.22
N ARG A 354 9.77 6.21 -0.29
CA ARG A 354 10.01 6.52 -1.72
C ARG A 354 9.50 5.41 -2.62
N ASN A 355 9.89 4.18 -2.33
CA ASN A 355 9.50 3.02 -3.12
C ASN A 355 8.00 2.75 -3.00
N LEU A 356 7.44 2.87 -1.79
CA LEU A 356 6.00 2.73 -1.59
C LEU A 356 5.21 3.73 -2.45
N VAL A 357 5.55 5.03 -2.38
CA VAL A 357 4.89 6.09 -3.19
C VAL A 357 5.11 5.91 -4.70
N ALA A 358 6.23 5.31 -5.11
CA ALA A 358 6.51 5.08 -6.53
C ALA A 358 5.72 3.89 -7.12
N GLN A 359 5.26 2.95 -6.28
CA GLN A 359 4.55 1.75 -6.70
C GLN A 359 3.02 1.88 -6.51
N VAL A 360 2.56 2.68 -5.53
CA VAL A 360 1.16 3.06 -5.30
C VAL A 360 0.76 4.22 -6.23
#